data_35c0637bffdfd72fd9569e56b3bfa363
#
_entry.id   35c0637bffdfd72fd9569e56b3bfa363
#
_cell.length_a   1.000
_cell.length_b   1.000
_cell.length_c   1.000
_cell.angle_alpha   90.00
_cell.angle_beta   90.00
_cell.angle_gamma   90.00
#
_symmetry.space_group_name_H-M   'P 1'
#
loop_
_entity.id
_entity.type
_entity.pdbx_description
1 polymer ?
#
loop_
_entity_poly.entity_id
_entity_poly.type
_entity_poly.pdbx_seq_one_letter_code
_entity_poly.pdbx_strand_id
1 'polypeptide(L)'
;DIEVCKMIESLGTVLDSSMNRRNDRLVRLADELRCGDAFLYIMSMRFGQRLQIDKEIDDHLLYIMVPPLILQPLVENAIVHGVESVKNGTIHLKVFHDESKVYLQVRNTGKKMTEEDIERIHAILEGDESKIPKVPGRHTSIGIQNVNRRVRLVYGEEYGLTIMQAEDCETVSTITVPYVEEW
;
A
#
# COMPACT_ATOMS: atom_id res chain seq x y z
N ASP A 1 -9.54 23.30 -17.67
CA ASP A 1 -10.34 22.15 -17.29
C ASP A 1 -9.89 21.67 -15.89
N ILE A 2 -10.82 21.67 -14.92
CA ILE A 2 -10.53 21.40 -13.49
C ILE A 2 -9.94 19.98 -13.30
N GLU A 3 -10.39 19.01 -14.08
CA GLU A 3 -9.91 17.62 -14.02
C GLU A 3 -8.44 17.50 -14.45
N VAL A 4 -8.07 18.22 -15.51
CA VAL A 4 -6.69 18.26 -16.00
C VAL A 4 -5.75 18.90 -14.96
N CYS A 5 -6.18 19.98 -14.31
CA CYS A 5 -5.40 20.61 -13.24
C CYS A 5 -5.19 19.65 -12.05
N LYS A 6 -6.25 18.98 -11.59
CA LYS A 6 -6.15 17.97 -10.53
C LYS A 6 -5.24 16.79 -10.92
N MET A 7 -5.28 16.36 -12.17
CA MET A 7 -4.42 15.29 -12.66
C MET A 7 -2.94 15.72 -12.66
N ILE A 8 -2.64 16.94 -13.07
CA ILE A 8 -1.28 17.51 -13.04
C ILE A 8 -0.77 17.65 -11.61
N GLU A 9 -1.61 18.15 -10.69
CA GLU A 9 -1.27 18.25 -9.26
C GLU A 9 -1.01 16.86 -8.64
N SER A 10 -1.85 15.88 -8.96
CA SER A 10 -1.69 14.50 -8.48
C SER A 10 -0.40 13.87 -9.03
N LEU A 11 -0.08 14.08 -10.29
CA LEU A 11 1.16 13.61 -10.90
C LEU A 11 2.37 14.27 -10.25
N GLY A 12 2.30 15.59 -10.00
CA GLY A 12 3.31 16.34 -9.27
C GLY A 12 3.56 15.77 -7.88
N THR A 13 2.51 15.45 -7.14
CA THR A 13 2.59 14.85 -5.78
C THR A 13 3.30 13.49 -5.83
N VAL A 14 2.94 12.61 -6.77
CA VAL A 14 3.57 11.29 -6.92
C VAL A 14 5.05 11.42 -7.30
N LEU A 15 5.39 12.33 -8.21
CA LEU A 15 6.77 12.57 -8.62
C LEU A 15 7.61 13.14 -7.49
N ASP A 16 7.11 14.13 -6.76
CA ASP A 16 7.79 14.75 -5.63
C ASP A 16 8.09 13.73 -4.52
N SER A 17 7.12 12.91 -4.16
CA SER A 17 7.30 11.80 -3.21
C SER A 17 8.35 10.80 -3.68
N SER A 18 8.44 10.57 -4.99
CA SER A 18 9.44 9.66 -5.59
C SER A 18 10.85 10.25 -5.57
N MET A 19 10.99 11.56 -5.69
CA MET A 19 12.27 12.26 -5.70
C MET A 19 12.83 12.51 -4.29
N ASN A 20 11.97 12.74 -3.29
CA ASN A 20 12.34 12.97 -1.90
C ASN A 20 12.75 11.70 -1.12
N ARG A 21 12.92 10.57 -1.81
CA ARG A 21 13.28 9.24 -1.26
C ARG A 21 14.59 9.17 -0.47
N ARG A 22 15.39 10.23 -0.44
CA ARG A 22 16.73 10.22 0.17
C ARG A 22 16.79 10.63 1.63
N ASN A 23 15.67 11.01 2.25
CA ASN A 23 15.63 11.33 3.66
C ASN A 23 15.07 10.13 4.46
N ASP A 24 15.91 9.52 5.28
CA ASP A 24 15.55 8.48 6.28
C ASP A 24 14.66 9.03 7.42
N ARG A 25 14.01 10.17 7.21
CA ARG A 25 13.15 10.81 8.20
C ARG A 25 11.73 10.27 8.08
N LEU A 26 11.13 10.01 9.23
CA LEU A 26 9.70 9.70 9.32
C LEU A 26 8.89 10.88 8.76
N VAL A 27 7.76 10.54 8.15
CA VAL A 27 6.78 11.49 7.61
C VAL A 27 5.45 11.33 8.34
N ARG A 28 4.58 12.32 8.24
CA ARG A 28 3.21 12.19 8.76
C ARG A 28 2.41 11.19 7.94
N LEU A 29 1.57 10.41 8.60
CA LEU A 29 0.64 9.53 7.89
C LEU A 29 -0.24 10.30 6.90
N ALA A 30 -0.62 11.54 7.21
CA ALA A 30 -1.34 12.41 6.30
C ALA A 30 -0.60 12.61 4.94
N ASP A 31 0.73 12.68 4.95
CA ASP A 31 1.52 12.83 3.73
C ASP A 31 1.55 11.54 2.90
N GLU A 32 1.64 10.38 3.55
CA GLU A 32 1.52 9.06 2.90
C GLU A 32 0.13 8.88 2.27
N LEU A 33 -0.93 9.24 3.00
CA LEU A 33 -2.30 9.19 2.49
C LEU A 33 -2.50 10.12 1.30
N ARG A 34 -1.98 11.34 1.36
CA ARG A 34 -2.05 12.28 0.24
C ARG A 34 -1.38 11.75 -1.01
N CYS A 35 -0.24 11.10 -0.88
CA CYS A 35 0.45 10.46 -2.00
C CYS A 35 -0.34 9.28 -2.57
N GLY A 36 -0.88 8.42 -1.71
CA GLY A 36 -1.75 7.32 -2.11
C GLY A 36 -3.02 7.81 -2.82
N ASP A 37 -3.63 8.87 -2.31
CA ASP A 37 -4.82 9.51 -2.90
C ASP A 37 -4.55 10.09 -4.28
N ALA A 38 -3.40 10.75 -4.45
CA ALA A 38 -2.99 11.28 -5.75
C ALA A 38 -2.84 10.17 -6.79
N PHE A 39 -2.22 9.05 -6.40
CA PHE A 39 -2.09 7.88 -7.27
C PHE A 39 -3.46 7.26 -7.59
N LEU A 40 -4.32 7.05 -6.59
CA LEU A 40 -5.66 6.50 -6.78
C LEU A 40 -6.53 7.41 -7.67
N TYR A 41 -6.38 8.73 -7.56
CA TYR A 41 -7.07 9.67 -8.43
C TYR A 41 -6.66 9.48 -9.90
N ILE A 42 -5.36 9.38 -10.19
CA ILE A 42 -4.85 9.10 -11.54
C ILE A 42 -5.43 7.77 -12.07
N MET A 43 -5.44 6.74 -11.23
CA MET A 43 -5.98 5.43 -11.61
C MET A 43 -7.50 5.47 -11.83
N SER A 44 -8.24 6.26 -11.05
CA SER A 44 -9.69 6.44 -11.26
C SER A 44 -10.01 7.08 -12.60
N MET A 45 -9.17 8.01 -13.08
CA MET A 45 -9.29 8.58 -14.42
C MET A 45 -9.00 7.54 -15.52
N ARG A 46 -8.02 6.65 -15.29
CA ARG A 46 -7.67 5.58 -16.24
C ARG A 46 -8.74 4.50 -16.35
N PHE A 47 -9.29 4.05 -15.23
CA PHE A 47 -10.23 2.93 -15.17
C PHE A 47 -11.70 3.37 -15.22
N GLY A 48 -12.00 4.64 -14.91
CA GLY A 48 -13.36 5.17 -14.90
C GLY A 48 -14.26 4.37 -13.95
N GLN A 49 -15.45 4.02 -14.42
CA GLN A 49 -16.45 3.28 -13.64
C GLN A 49 -16.04 1.84 -13.25
N ARG A 50 -14.95 1.34 -13.81
CA ARG A 50 -14.43 0.00 -13.48
C ARG A 50 -13.69 -0.04 -12.13
N LEU A 51 -13.32 1.11 -11.58
CA LEU A 51 -12.64 1.23 -10.30
C LEU A 51 -13.53 1.95 -9.29
N GLN A 52 -13.85 1.28 -8.19
CA GLN A 52 -14.46 1.87 -7.01
C GLN A 52 -13.42 2.02 -5.91
N ILE A 53 -13.46 3.15 -5.21
CA ILE A 53 -12.52 3.46 -4.14
C ILE A 53 -13.32 3.89 -2.93
N ASP A 54 -13.17 3.14 -1.84
CA ASP A 54 -13.73 3.44 -0.53
C ASP A 54 -12.63 3.71 0.48
N LYS A 55 -12.87 4.66 1.39
CA LYS A 55 -11.90 5.04 2.43
C LYS A 55 -12.57 5.14 3.78
N GLU A 56 -11.90 4.57 4.77
CA GLU A 56 -12.28 4.65 6.18
C GLU A 56 -11.02 4.99 6.99
N ILE A 57 -10.81 6.27 7.24
CA ILE A 57 -9.61 6.80 7.87
C ILE A 57 -9.97 7.38 9.23
N ASP A 58 -9.29 6.92 10.29
CA ASP A 58 -9.36 7.56 11.58
C ASP A 58 -8.51 8.84 11.57
N ASP A 59 -9.18 9.99 11.61
CA ASP A 59 -8.54 11.30 11.52
C ASP A 59 -7.56 11.59 12.65
N HIS A 60 -7.72 10.95 13.82
CA HIS A 60 -6.78 11.08 14.93
C HIS A 60 -5.40 10.53 14.63
N LEU A 61 -5.29 9.61 13.64
CA LEU A 61 -4.05 8.98 13.24
C LEU A 61 -3.26 9.76 12.17
N LEU A 62 -3.82 10.84 11.63
CA LEU A 62 -3.20 11.61 10.53
C LEU A 62 -1.83 12.19 10.87
N TYR A 63 -1.57 12.42 12.16
CA TYR A 63 -0.34 13.07 12.65
C TYR A 63 0.73 12.09 13.13
N ILE A 64 0.44 10.79 13.21
CA ILE A 64 1.47 9.82 13.58
C ILE A 64 2.60 9.83 12.55
N MET A 65 3.81 9.53 13.04
CA MET A 65 4.99 9.50 12.19
C MET A 65 5.26 8.08 11.71
N VAL A 66 5.43 7.92 10.40
CA VAL A 66 5.65 6.62 9.76
C VAL A 66 6.84 6.69 8.79
N PRO A 67 7.47 5.57 8.45
CA PRO A 67 8.46 5.55 7.39
C PRO A 67 7.85 6.01 6.06
N PRO A 68 8.58 6.77 5.24
CA PRO A 68 8.06 7.23 3.96
C PRO A 68 7.90 6.08 2.95
N LEU A 69 6.97 6.24 2.03
CA LEU A 69 6.70 5.31 0.91
C LEU A 69 6.35 3.88 1.38
N ILE A 70 5.48 3.78 2.37
CA ILE A 70 4.95 2.49 2.82
C ILE A 70 3.56 2.21 2.22
N LEU A 71 2.72 3.23 2.05
CA LEU A 71 1.36 3.05 1.56
C LEU A 71 1.28 2.95 0.03
N GLN A 72 1.99 3.80 -0.70
CA GLN A 72 1.93 3.83 -2.17
C GLN A 72 2.21 2.46 -2.81
N PRO A 73 3.25 1.69 -2.42
CA PRO A 73 3.48 0.36 -3.00
C PRO A 73 2.34 -0.63 -2.79
N LEU A 74 1.59 -0.52 -1.68
CA LEU A 74 0.41 -1.34 -1.43
C LEU A 74 -0.72 -0.99 -2.38
N VAL A 75 -0.96 0.30 -2.59
CA VAL A 75 -1.98 0.80 -3.52
C VAL A 75 -1.64 0.42 -4.95
N GLU A 76 -0.37 0.56 -5.37
CA GLU A 76 0.11 0.10 -6.67
C GLU A 76 -0.11 -1.40 -6.87
N ASN A 77 0.22 -2.20 -5.85
CA ASN A 77 0.00 -3.65 -5.86
C ASN A 77 -1.49 -4.01 -5.99
N ALA A 78 -2.37 -3.29 -5.30
CA ALA A 78 -3.81 -3.47 -5.37
C ALA A 78 -4.36 -3.17 -6.77
N ILE A 79 -3.83 -2.17 -7.47
CA ILE A 79 -4.19 -1.88 -8.87
C ILE A 79 -3.72 -2.99 -9.80
N VAL A 80 -2.44 -3.34 -9.77
CA VAL A 80 -1.83 -4.28 -10.72
C VAL A 80 -2.38 -5.70 -10.55
N HIS A 81 -2.45 -6.19 -9.32
CA HIS A 81 -2.87 -7.57 -9.03
C HIS A 81 -4.37 -7.70 -8.76
N GLY A 82 -5.02 -6.61 -8.38
CA GLY A 82 -6.45 -6.55 -8.12
C GLY A 82 -7.22 -6.05 -9.34
N VAL A 83 -7.31 -4.75 -9.48
CA VAL A 83 -8.21 -4.07 -10.44
C VAL A 83 -7.96 -4.48 -11.89
N GLU A 84 -6.69 -4.58 -12.32
CA GLU A 84 -6.35 -4.99 -13.70
C GLU A 84 -6.75 -6.43 -14.01
N SER A 85 -6.87 -7.27 -13.00
CA SER A 85 -7.16 -8.71 -13.14
C SER A 85 -8.66 -9.03 -13.25
N VAL A 86 -9.55 -8.06 -12.98
CA VAL A 86 -11.00 -8.24 -12.93
C VAL A 86 -11.73 -7.21 -13.81
N LYS A 87 -13.01 -7.49 -14.13
CA LYS A 87 -13.82 -6.58 -14.94
C LYS A 87 -14.15 -5.29 -14.20
N ASN A 88 -14.53 -5.40 -12.93
CA ASN A 88 -14.81 -4.29 -12.03
C ASN A 88 -14.04 -4.55 -10.74
N GLY A 89 -13.25 -3.57 -10.30
CA GLY A 89 -12.42 -3.70 -9.11
C GLY A 89 -12.79 -2.67 -8.06
N THR A 90 -12.64 -3.05 -6.80
CA THR A 90 -12.80 -2.18 -5.65
C THR A 90 -11.50 -2.15 -4.87
N ILE A 91 -11.12 -0.95 -4.42
CA ILE A 91 -10.04 -0.74 -3.44
C ILE A 91 -10.67 -0.09 -2.22
N HIS A 92 -10.45 -0.70 -1.06
CA HIS A 92 -10.82 -0.16 0.22
C HIS A 92 -9.56 0.16 1.03
N LEU A 93 -9.36 1.42 1.35
CA LEU A 93 -8.28 1.91 2.19
C LEU A 93 -8.82 2.20 3.59
N LYS A 94 -8.30 1.47 4.58
CA LYS A 94 -8.71 1.63 5.98
C LYS A 94 -7.50 1.93 6.86
N VAL A 95 -7.62 2.94 7.74
CA VAL A 95 -6.65 3.24 8.79
C VAL A 95 -7.38 3.25 10.13
N PHE A 96 -6.93 2.41 11.04
CA PHE A 96 -7.53 2.23 12.36
C PHE A 96 -6.47 1.80 13.37
N HIS A 97 -6.81 1.78 14.65
CA HIS A 97 -5.90 1.35 15.72
C HIS A 97 -6.62 0.49 16.75
N ASP A 98 -5.83 -0.25 17.51
CA ASP A 98 -6.19 -0.81 18.81
C ASP A 98 -5.40 -0.08 19.92
N GLU A 99 -5.29 -0.66 21.10
CA GLU A 99 -4.59 -0.05 22.25
C GLU A 99 -3.08 0.13 22.03
N SER A 100 -2.46 -0.62 21.14
CA SER A 100 -1.01 -0.70 20.99
C SER A 100 -0.48 -0.53 19.57
N LYS A 101 -1.35 -0.68 18.58
CA LYS A 101 -0.95 -0.75 17.16
C LYS A 101 -1.87 0.07 16.28
N VAL A 102 -1.27 0.64 15.24
CA VAL A 102 -1.98 1.25 14.11
C VAL A 102 -1.89 0.33 12.91
N TYR A 103 -2.98 0.19 12.20
CA TYR A 103 -3.14 -0.63 11.02
C TYR A 103 -3.46 0.22 9.80
N LEU A 104 -2.61 0.15 8.78
CA LEU A 104 -2.87 0.70 7.46
C LEU A 104 -3.22 -0.46 6.55
N GLN A 105 -4.47 -0.57 6.15
CA GLN A 105 -4.98 -1.70 5.40
C GLN A 105 -5.45 -1.27 4.01
N VAL A 106 -4.94 -1.95 2.98
CA VAL A 106 -5.44 -1.87 1.62
C VAL A 106 -6.07 -3.21 1.27
N ARG A 107 -7.36 -3.19 1.00
CA ARG A 107 -8.13 -4.34 0.58
C ARG A 107 -8.57 -4.15 -0.86
N ASN A 108 -8.41 -5.16 -1.69
CA ASN A 108 -8.79 -5.08 -3.10
C ASN A 108 -9.41 -6.37 -3.61
N THR A 109 -10.39 -6.23 -4.49
CA THR A 109 -10.88 -7.35 -5.28
C THR A 109 -9.79 -7.86 -6.22
N GLY A 110 -9.80 -9.15 -6.51
CA GLY A 110 -8.80 -9.76 -7.37
C GLY A 110 -9.11 -11.21 -7.67
N LYS A 111 -8.18 -11.87 -8.34
CA LYS A 111 -8.26 -13.31 -8.57
C LYS A 111 -7.90 -14.07 -7.29
N LYS A 112 -8.49 -15.26 -7.16
CA LYS A 112 -8.12 -16.18 -6.09
C LYS A 112 -6.64 -16.52 -6.19
N MET A 113 -5.91 -16.35 -5.09
CA MET A 113 -4.52 -16.77 -4.97
C MET A 113 -4.44 -18.30 -4.86
N THR A 114 -3.43 -18.86 -5.50
CA THR A 114 -3.06 -20.27 -5.29
C THR A 114 -2.21 -20.40 -4.02
N GLU A 115 -2.05 -21.63 -3.51
CA GLU A 115 -1.12 -21.89 -2.40
C GLU A 115 0.31 -21.46 -2.76
N GLU A 116 0.72 -21.70 -4.01
CA GLU A 116 2.02 -21.28 -4.53
C GLU A 116 2.19 -19.75 -4.55
N ASP A 117 1.13 -19.00 -4.87
CA ASP A 117 1.14 -17.54 -4.79
C ASP A 117 1.33 -17.06 -3.36
N ILE A 118 0.66 -17.69 -2.40
CA ILE A 118 0.74 -17.36 -0.97
C ILE A 118 2.15 -17.68 -0.45
N GLU A 119 2.69 -18.85 -0.73
CA GLU A 119 4.07 -19.21 -0.35
C GLU A 119 5.10 -18.25 -0.92
N ARG A 120 4.93 -17.85 -2.18
CA ARG A 120 5.81 -16.88 -2.83
C ARG A 120 5.73 -15.50 -2.16
N ILE A 121 4.54 -15.03 -1.81
CA ILE A 121 4.37 -13.76 -1.10
C ILE A 121 5.07 -13.82 0.26
N HIS A 122 4.91 -14.89 1.01
CA HIS A 122 5.62 -15.09 2.28
C HIS A 122 7.13 -15.08 2.11
N ALA A 123 7.65 -15.78 1.11
CA ALA A 123 9.08 -15.79 0.81
C ALA A 123 9.63 -14.38 0.48
N ILE A 124 8.86 -13.60 -0.28
CA ILE A 124 9.21 -12.21 -0.61
C ILE A 124 9.25 -11.35 0.66
N LEU A 125 8.26 -11.45 1.53
CA LEU A 125 8.17 -10.67 2.77
C LEU A 125 9.30 -11.02 3.75
N GLU A 126 9.67 -12.30 3.83
CA GLU A 126 10.78 -12.77 4.66
C GLU A 126 12.18 -12.55 4.04
N GLY A 127 12.24 -12.11 2.78
CA GLY A 127 13.50 -11.87 2.07
C GLY A 127 14.23 -13.14 1.64
N ASP A 128 13.53 -14.27 1.54
CA ASP A 128 14.08 -15.55 1.07
C ASP A 128 14.18 -15.58 -0.46
N GLU A 129 15.26 -15.00 -0.98
CA GLU A 129 15.50 -14.92 -2.43
C GLU A 129 15.56 -16.30 -3.12
N SER A 130 15.81 -17.39 -2.37
CA SER A 130 15.90 -18.75 -2.94
C SER A 130 14.56 -19.27 -3.45
N LYS A 131 13.47 -18.76 -2.89
CA LYS A 131 12.09 -19.13 -3.23
C LYS A 131 11.40 -18.15 -4.18
N ILE A 132 12.08 -17.05 -4.56
CA ILE A 132 11.51 -16.05 -5.46
C ILE A 132 11.87 -16.42 -6.91
N PRO A 133 10.88 -16.76 -7.76
CA PRO A 133 11.14 -17.01 -9.17
C PRO A 133 11.72 -15.77 -9.85
N LYS A 134 12.87 -15.92 -10.51
CA LYS A 134 13.47 -14.84 -11.33
C LYS A 134 12.68 -14.70 -12.63
N VAL A 135 11.55 -14.00 -12.58
CA VAL A 135 10.75 -13.69 -13.76
C VAL A 135 11.08 -12.27 -14.21
N PRO A 136 11.60 -12.08 -15.45
CA PRO A 136 11.87 -10.75 -15.97
C PRO A 136 10.60 -9.90 -16.03
N GLY A 137 10.64 -8.64 -15.54
CA GLY A 137 9.56 -7.66 -15.68
C GLY A 137 8.57 -7.55 -14.53
N ARG A 138 8.70 -8.31 -13.43
CA ARG A 138 7.84 -8.15 -12.24
C ARG A 138 8.53 -7.35 -11.15
N HIS A 139 8.40 -6.02 -11.21
CA HIS A 139 8.95 -5.10 -10.20
C HIS A 139 8.12 -4.98 -8.91
N THR A 140 6.91 -5.51 -8.87
CA THR A 140 5.97 -5.40 -7.74
C THR A 140 6.44 -6.10 -6.47
N SER A 141 7.18 -7.19 -6.60
CA SER A 141 7.73 -7.92 -5.45
C SER A 141 8.76 -7.11 -4.66
N ILE A 142 9.55 -6.28 -5.34
CA ILE A 142 10.56 -5.41 -4.72
C ILE A 142 9.91 -4.34 -3.85
N GLY A 143 8.78 -3.77 -4.29
CA GLY A 143 8.06 -2.74 -3.56
C GLY A 143 7.55 -3.22 -2.20
N ILE A 144 6.85 -4.33 -2.17
CA ILE A 144 6.29 -4.90 -0.92
C ILE A 144 7.37 -5.41 0.03
N GLN A 145 8.44 -6.02 -0.48
CA GLN A 145 9.59 -6.42 0.32
C GLN A 145 10.25 -5.22 1.00
N ASN A 146 10.45 -4.13 0.25
CA ASN A 146 11.03 -2.90 0.77
C ASN A 146 10.15 -2.26 1.84
N VAL A 147 8.83 -2.29 1.70
CA VAL A 147 7.89 -1.81 2.72
C VAL A 147 8.07 -2.61 4.01
N ASN A 148 8.01 -3.94 3.94
CA ASN A 148 8.14 -4.80 5.10
C ASN A 148 9.48 -4.56 5.82
N ARG A 149 10.59 -4.58 5.08
CA ARG A 149 11.92 -4.34 5.62
C ARG A 149 12.04 -2.96 6.28
N ARG A 150 11.51 -1.92 5.65
CA ARG A 150 11.58 -0.54 6.16
C ARG A 150 10.82 -0.38 7.46
N VAL A 151 9.62 -0.94 7.57
CA VAL A 151 8.84 -0.90 8.80
C VAL A 151 9.54 -1.66 9.93
N ARG A 152 10.05 -2.86 9.66
CA ARG A 152 10.80 -3.69 10.64
C ARG A 152 12.09 -3.01 11.10
N LEU A 153 12.82 -2.36 10.21
CA LEU A 153 14.05 -1.63 10.57
C LEU A 153 13.78 -0.47 11.54
N VAL A 154 12.63 0.18 11.44
CA VAL A 154 12.28 1.32 12.29
C VAL A 154 11.67 0.87 13.61
N TYR A 155 10.78 -0.13 13.60
CA TYR A 155 9.93 -0.46 14.75
C TYR A 155 10.20 -1.83 15.35
N GLY A 156 10.95 -2.71 14.67
CA GLY A 156 11.22 -4.08 15.11
C GLY A 156 10.44 -5.14 14.36
N GLU A 157 10.81 -6.40 14.56
CA GLU A 157 10.31 -7.56 13.83
C GLU A 157 8.83 -7.90 14.11
N GLU A 158 8.26 -7.38 15.17
CA GLU A 158 6.84 -7.54 15.53
C GLU A 158 5.88 -6.66 14.71
N TYR A 159 6.45 -5.73 13.93
CA TYR A 159 5.76 -4.85 13.00
C TYR A 159 6.07 -5.25 11.56
N GLY A 160 5.41 -4.64 10.60
CA GLY A 160 5.68 -4.91 9.19
C GLY A 160 4.43 -5.05 8.36
N LEU A 161 4.58 -5.75 7.23
CA LEU A 161 3.55 -5.97 6.23
C LEU A 161 3.09 -7.43 6.26
N THR A 162 1.78 -7.63 6.29
CA THR A 162 1.14 -8.92 6.04
C THR A 162 0.25 -8.84 4.81
N ILE A 163 0.22 -9.90 4.02
CA ILE A 163 -0.68 -10.02 2.86
C ILE A 163 -1.39 -11.35 2.97
N MET A 164 -2.72 -11.32 2.93
CA MET A 164 -3.56 -12.51 2.99
C MET A 164 -4.73 -12.41 2.03
N GLN A 165 -5.34 -13.53 1.73
CA GLN A 165 -6.60 -13.58 1.01
C GLN A 165 -7.75 -13.82 1.97
N ALA A 166 -8.78 -12.97 1.89
CA ALA A 166 -10.02 -13.15 2.62
C ALA A 166 -10.92 -14.20 1.96
N GLU A 167 -11.96 -14.68 2.67
CA GLU A 167 -12.88 -15.72 2.16
C GLU A 167 -13.61 -15.33 0.87
N ASP A 168 -13.86 -14.04 0.67
CA ASP A 168 -14.48 -13.44 -0.53
C ASP A 168 -13.51 -13.26 -1.71
N CYS A 169 -12.31 -13.85 -1.63
CA CYS A 169 -11.22 -13.74 -2.60
C CYS A 169 -10.60 -12.33 -2.71
N GLU A 170 -10.92 -11.42 -1.80
CA GLU A 170 -10.19 -10.15 -1.72
C GLU A 170 -8.81 -10.33 -1.12
N THR A 171 -7.85 -9.60 -1.67
CA THR A 171 -6.50 -9.49 -1.08
C THR A 171 -6.52 -8.42 -0.01
N VAL A 172 -5.99 -8.73 1.16
CA VAL A 172 -5.86 -7.82 2.30
C VAL A 172 -4.39 -7.64 2.63
N SER A 173 -3.87 -6.44 2.37
CA SER A 173 -2.51 -6.02 2.70
C SER A 173 -2.55 -5.08 3.89
N THR A 174 -1.88 -5.44 4.99
CA THR A 174 -1.91 -4.68 6.24
C THR A 174 -0.51 -4.34 6.70
N ILE A 175 -0.21 -3.05 6.82
CA ILE A 175 0.97 -2.56 7.53
C ILE A 175 0.58 -2.32 8.97
N THR A 176 1.40 -2.84 9.89
CA THR A 176 1.26 -2.65 11.33
C THR A 176 2.42 -1.82 11.84
N VAL A 177 2.12 -0.73 12.55
CA VAL A 177 3.11 0.14 13.22
C VAL A 177 2.68 0.37 14.66
N PRO A 178 3.59 0.79 15.58
CA PRO A 178 3.21 1.05 16.96
C PRO A 178 2.24 2.24 17.06
N TYR A 179 1.29 2.15 17.99
CA TYR A 179 0.46 3.27 18.40
C TYR A 179 1.06 3.91 19.65
N VAL A 180 1.38 5.20 19.56
CA VAL A 180 1.90 5.99 20.68
C VAL A 180 0.98 7.20 20.84
N GLU A 181 0.29 7.29 21.96
CA GLU A 181 -0.70 8.35 22.23
C GLU A 181 -0.11 9.77 22.35
N GLU A 182 1.22 9.89 22.52
CA GLU A 182 1.89 11.17 22.72
C GLU A 182 2.82 11.49 21.54
N TRP A 183 2.42 12.45 20.76
CA TRP A 183 3.27 13.15 19.78
C TRP A 183 3.17 14.66 19.96
#